data_82d304f23fc1f3bff112ecddaf257a36
#
_entry.id   82d304f23fc1f3bff112ecddaf257a36
#
_cell.length_a   1.000
_cell.length_b   1.000
_cell.length_c   1.000
_cell.angle_alpha   90.00
_cell.angle_beta   90.00
_cell.angle_gamma   90.00
#
_symmetry.space_group_name_H-M   'P 1'
#
loop_
_entity.id
_entity.type
_entity.pdbx_description
1 polymer ?
#
loop_
_entity_poly.entity_id
_entity_poly.type
_entity_poly.pdbx_seq_one_letter_code
_entity_poly.pdbx_strand_id
1 'polypeptide(L)'
;VFTARTGYTGEDGAELLLSADDGQKLWQILLDRGVCPCGLGARDTLRLEAAMHLYGMDMNADTTPFEAGLGWLVHLEMPAEFVGRQALEQAAASGPSKRLVGLKLQGRAIARHDYPVLHNGETVGVVTSGSWSPTLGEAIALAYVPTNLAKIGQELGVEIRGKAQAATVVRRPFYRHP
;
A
#
# COMPACT_ATOMS: atom_id res chain seq x y z
N VAL A 1 13.31 6.52 -26.69
CA VAL A 1 13.07 5.77 -25.45
C VAL A 1 13.26 6.69 -24.27
N PHE A 2 12.26 6.82 -23.42
CA PHE A 2 12.40 7.45 -22.11
C PHE A 2 12.54 6.36 -21.07
N THR A 3 13.55 6.46 -20.21
CA THR A 3 13.83 5.47 -19.15
C THR A 3 13.83 6.18 -17.81
N ALA A 4 13.03 5.68 -16.88
CA ALA A 4 13.03 6.13 -15.49
C ALA A 4 13.48 4.97 -14.60
N ARG A 5 14.43 5.23 -13.68
CA ARG A 5 14.81 4.25 -12.65
C ARG A 5 13.80 4.32 -11.51
N THR A 6 12.59 3.89 -11.83
CA THR A 6 11.43 3.82 -10.95
C THR A 6 10.76 2.47 -11.08
N GLY A 7 9.80 2.18 -10.23
CA GLY A 7 9.06 0.92 -10.27
C GLY A 7 7.97 0.88 -9.22
N TYR A 8 7.21 -0.21 -9.23
CA TYR A 8 6.09 -0.41 -8.32
C TYR A 8 6.13 -1.82 -7.70
N THR A 9 7.33 -2.28 -7.40
CA THR A 9 7.56 -3.64 -6.87
C THR A 9 8.37 -3.67 -5.58
N GLY A 10 9.01 -2.55 -5.21
CA GLY A 10 9.95 -2.52 -4.09
C GLY A 10 11.32 -3.10 -4.42
N GLU A 11 11.56 -3.46 -5.68
CA GLU A 11 12.79 -4.03 -6.21
C GLU A 11 13.48 -3.04 -7.17
N ASP A 12 14.77 -3.27 -7.44
CA ASP A 12 15.49 -2.53 -8.48
C ASP A 12 14.87 -2.80 -9.85
N GLY A 13 14.66 -1.73 -10.63
CA GLY A 13 14.05 -1.84 -11.93
C GLY A 13 14.03 -0.53 -12.70
N ALA A 14 13.38 -0.56 -13.84
CA ALA A 14 13.17 0.61 -14.67
C ALA A 14 11.80 0.57 -15.35
N GLU A 15 11.23 1.74 -15.55
CA GLU A 15 10.05 1.95 -16.39
C GLU A 15 10.46 2.57 -17.70
N LEU A 16 9.98 2.01 -18.81
CA LEU A 16 10.35 2.40 -20.16
C LEU A 16 9.12 2.90 -20.92
N LEU A 17 9.20 4.12 -21.47
CA LEU A 17 8.20 4.66 -22.39
C LEU A 17 8.76 4.59 -23.80
N LEU A 18 8.05 3.87 -24.67
CA LEU A 18 8.46 3.52 -26.01
C LEU A 18 7.32 3.76 -27.00
N SER A 19 7.67 3.82 -28.30
CA SER A 19 6.65 3.61 -29.34
C SER A 19 6.07 2.19 -29.25
N ALA A 20 4.88 1.97 -29.77
CA ALA A 20 4.26 0.63 -29.77
C ALA A 20 5.14 -0.42 -30.45
N ASP A 21 5.72 -0.06 -31.61
CA ASP A 21 6.59 -0.97 -32.38
C ASP A 21 7.88 -1.33 -31.64
N ASP A 22 8.52 -0.35 -30.99
CA ASP A 22 9.73 -0.61 -30.23
C ASP A 22 9.42 -1.39 -28.94
N GLY A 23 8.25 -1.15 -28.35
CA GLY A 23 7.75 -1.92 -27.21
C GLY A 23 7.59 -3.40 -27.52
N GLN A 24 6.99 -3.72 -28.67
CA GLN A 24 6.85 -5.12 -29.11
C GLN A 24 8.22 -5.77 -29.36
N LYS A 25 9.15 -5.08 -30.02
CA LYS A 25 10.50 -5.58 -30.25
C LYS A 25 11.26 -5.84 -28.95
N LEU A 26 11.20 -4.88 -28.03
CA LEU A 26 11.85 -5.01 -26.72
C LEU A 26 11.25 -6.17 -25.92
N TRP A 27 9.93 -6.30 -25.93
CA TRP A 27 9.25 -7.41 -25.27
C TRP A 27 9.76 -8.77 -25.77
N GLN A 28 9.86 -8.93 -27.09
CA GLN A 28 10.38 -10.16 -27.66
C GLN A 28 11.84 -10.41 -27.29
N ILE A 29 12.69 -9.39 -27.34
CA ILE A 29 14.10 -9.48 -26.93
C ILE A 29 14.24 -9.94 -25.47
N LEU A 30 13.38 -9.42 -24.57
CA LEU A 30 13.40 -9.82 -23.16
C LEU A 30 12.98 -11.28 -22.98
N LEU A 31 11.92 -11.71 -23.68
CA LEU A 31 11.51 -13.12 -23.67
C LEU A 31 12.60 -14.06 -24.19
N ASP A 32 13.24 -13.71 -25.32
CA ASP A 32 14.30 -14.51 -25.91
C ASP A 32 15.55 -14.60 -25.00
N ARG A 33 15.72 -13.65 -24.08
CA ARG A 33 16.75 -13.64 -23.06
C ARG A 33 16.34 -14.32 -21.75
N GLY A 34 15.17 -14.94 -21.71
CA GLY A 34 14.69 -15.70 -20.56
C GLY A 34 14.11 -14.84 -19.43
N VAL A 35 13.79 -13.57 -19.69
CA VAL A 35 13.10 -12.74 -18.71
C VAL A 35 11.67 -13.26 -18.54
N CYS A 36 11.29 -13.58 -17.31
CA CYS A 36 9.96 -14.10 -17.01
C CYS A 36 8.91 -12.98 -17.09
N PRO A 37 7.88 -13.11 -17.95
CA PRO A 37 6.80 -12.14 -18.00
C PRO A 37 5.92 -12.26 -16.76
N CYS A 38 5.64 -11.12 -16.10
CA CYS A 38 4.82 -11.05 -14.92
C CYS A 38 3.53 -10.28 -15.19
N GLY A 39 2.40 -10.83 -14.75
CA GLY A 39 1.09 -10.22 -14.91
C GLY A 39 0.70 -9.29 -13.75
N LEU A 40 -0.52 -8.74 -13.84
CA LEU A 40 -1.07 -7.80 -12.85
C LEU A 40 -1.16 -8.41 -11.44
N GLY A 41 -1.40 -9.71 -11.32
CA GLY A 41 -1.43 -10.39 -10.01
C GLY A 41 -0.08 -10.34 -9.29
N ALA A 42 1.02 -10.59 -10.02
CA ALA A 42 2.37 -10.46 -9.47
C ALA A 42 2.69 -9.00 -9.09
N ARG A 43 2.33 -8.05 -9.98
CA ARG A 43 2.48 -6.61 -9.71
C ARG A 43 1.76 -6.18 -8.44
N ASP A 44 0.50 -6.61 -8.26
CA ASP A 44 -0.29 -6.25 -7.07
C ASP A 44 0.27 -6.88 -5.79
N THR A 45 0.75 -8.12 -5.86
CA THR A 45 1.38 -8.77 -4.71
C THR A 45 2.67 -8.08 -4.30
N LEU A 46 3.55 -7.81 -5.25
CA LEU A 46 4.86 -7.16 -5.00
C LEU A 46 4.68 -5.75 -4.45
N ARG A 47 3.82 -4.93 -5.06
CA ARG A 47 3.57 -3.57 -4.54
C ARG A 47 3.01 -3.61 -3.11
N LEU A 48 2.12 -4.59 -2.79
CA LEU A 48 1.54 -4.72 -1.46
C LEU A 48 2.61 -5.17 -0.44
N GLU A 49 3.48 -6.10 -0.78
CA GLU A 49 4.61 -6.51 0.07
C GLU A 49 5.54 -5.32 0.37
N ALA A 50 5.77 -4.46 -0.61
CA ALA A 50 6.49 -3.19 -0.46
C ALA A 50 5.66 -2.08 0.21
N ALA A 51 4.40 -2.35 0.52
CA ALA A 51 3.42 -1.39 1.07
C ALA A 51 3.25 -0.12 0.22
N MET A 52 3.38 -0.23 -1.09
CA MET A 52 3.12 0.85 -2.03
C MET A 52 1.62 1.01 -2.24
N HIS A 53 1.15 2.25 -2.19
CA HIS A 53 -0.28 2.58 -2.28
C HIS A 53 -0.81 2.34 -3.69
N LEU A 54 -2.03 1.82 -3.76
CA LEU A 54 -2.81 1.75 -5.00
C LEU A 54 -3.87 2.85 -5.00
N TYR A 55 -3.76 3.79 -5.93
CA TYR A 55 -4.76 4.86 -6.09
C TYR A 55 -6.15 4.28 -6.41
N GLY A 56 -7.16 4.83 -5.78
CA GLY A 56 -8.53 4.33 -5.85
C GLY A 56 -8.88 3.26 -4.80
N MET A 57 -7.85 2.64 -4.18
CA MET A 57 -8.03 1.64 -3.12
C MET A 57 -7.45 2.12 -1.79
N ASP A 58 -6.14 2.38 -1.75
CA ASP A 58 -5.44 2.76 -0.52
C ASP A 58 -5.44 4.27 -0.28
N MET A 59 -5.69 5.06 -1.30
CA MET A 59 -5.85 6.51 -1.24
C MET A 59 -6.65 7.03 -2.44
N ASN A 60 -7.27 8.18 -2.29
CA ASN A 60 -8.00 8.89 -3.33
C ASN A 60 -7.90 10.41 -3.08
N ALA A 61 -8.70 11.22 -3.81
CA ALA A 61 -8.71 12.67 -3.67
C ALA A 61 -9.16 13.18 -2.29
N ASP A 62 -9.89 12.35 -1.52
CA ASP A 62 -10.39 12.68 -0.18
C ASP A 62 -9.43 12.25 0.94
N THR A 63 -8.28 11.68 0.58
CA THR A 63 -7.29 11.16 1.54
C THR A 63 -6.15 12.14 1.72
N THR A 64 -5.90 12.57 2.95
CA THR A 64 -4.74 13.42 3.23
C THR A 64 -3.43 12.62 3.24
N PRO A 65 -2.28 13.23 2.91
CA PRO A 65 -0.97 12.58 3.01
C PRO A 65 -0.67 12.04 4.41
N PHE A 66 -1.17 12.71 5.45
CA PHE A 66 -0.95 12.32 6.85
C PHE A 66 -1.72 11.05 7.22
N GLU A 67 -2.95 10.89 6.71
CA GLU A 67 -3.74 9.67 6.88
C GLU A 67 -3.10 8.50 6.13
N ALA A 68 -2.64 8.71 4.91
CA ALA A 68 -2.00 7.70 4.08
C ALA A 68 -0.60 7.28 4.59
N GLY A 69 -0.01 8.01 5.55
CA GLY A 69 1.35 7.79 6.00
C GLY A 69 2.41 8.30 5.03
N LEU A 70 2.05 9.25 4.19
CA LEU A 70 2.89 9.95 3.21
C LEU A 70 3.30 11.36 3.68
N GLY A 71 3.10 11.68 4.96
CA GLY A 71 3.45 12.98 5.53
C GLY A 71 4.91 13.39 5.34
N TRP A 72 5.81 12.42 5.18
CA TRP A 72 7.23 12.66 4.88
C TRP A 72 7.48 13.32 3.51
N LEU A 73 6.50 13.32 2.60
CA LEU A 73 6.55 14.03 1.32
C LEU A 73 6.11 15.51 1.45
N VAL A 74 5.53 15.88 2.59
CA VAL A 74 4.98 17.22 2.81
C VAL A 74 6.01 18.07 3.54
N HIS A 75 6.66 19.00 2.82
CA HIS A 75 7.73 19.86 3.31
C HIS A 75 7.18 21.24 3.68
N LEU A 76 6.47 21.33 4.82
CA LEU A 76 5.90 22.59 5.32
C LEU A 76 6.97 23.57 5.85
N GLU A 77 8.17 23.08 6.16
CA GLU A 77 9.32 23.86 6.58
C GLU A 77 9.93 24.69 5.44
N MET A 78 9.64 24.35 4.19
CA MET A 78 10.14 25.10 3.03
C MET A 78 9.36 26.41 2.87
N PRO A 79 10.02 27.55 2.56
CA PRO A 79 9.35 28.85 2.46
C PRO A 79 8.51 29.02 1.20
N ALA A 80 8.59 28.09 0.24
CA ALA A 80 7.87 28.21 -1.03
C ALA A 80 6.36 28.00 -0.83
N GLU A 81 5.57 28.90 -1.42
CA GLU A 81 4.12 28.73 -1.51
C GLU A 81 3.75 27.70 -2.56
N PHE A 82 2.74 26.90 -2.25
CA PHE A 82 2.18 25.90 -3.17
C PHE A 82 0.68 25.69 -2.93
N VAL A 83 -0.01 25.21 -3.94
CA VAL A 83 -1.46 24.98 -3.85
C VAL A 83 -1.74 23.91 -2.79
N GLY A 84 -2.62 24.22 -1.83
CA GLY A 84 -3.00 23.31 -0.74
C GLY A 84 -2.16 23.45 0.53
N ARG A 85 -1.13 24.33 0.58
CA ARG A 85 -0.28 24.53 1.75
C ARG A 85 -1.08 24.78 3.02
N GLN A 86 -2.00 25.74 3.01
CA GLN A 86 -2.81 26.09 4.17
C GLN A 86 -3.66 24.89 4.69
N ALA A 87 -4.24 24.12 3.78
CA ALA A 87 -5.02 22.94 4.14
C ALA A 87 -4.13 21.84 4.79
N LEU A 88 -2.90 21.67 4.29
CA LEU A 88 -1.95 20.73 4.85
C LEU A 88 -1.42 21.18 6.21
N GLU A 89 -1.18 22.48 6.43
CA GLU A 89 -0.82 23.06 7.72
C GLU A 89 -1.91 22.80 8.77
N GLN A 90 -3.17 23.03 8.41
CA GLN A 90 -4.31 22.72 9.27
C GLN A 90 -4.43 21.22 9.58
N ALA A 91 -4.28 20.38 8.56
CA ALA A 91 -4.33 18.92 8.75
C ALA A 91 -3.17 18.41 9.61
N ALA A 92 -1.97 18.98 9.47
CA ALA A 92 -0.82 18.67 10.31
C ALA A 92 -1.04 19.07 11.78
N ALA A 93 -1.58 20.28 12.01
CA ALA A 93 -1.86 20.79 13.34
C ALA A 93 -2.95 19.99 14.09
N SER A 94 -3.98 19.56 13.37
CA SER A 94 -5.08 18.75 13.94
C SER A 94 -4.69 17.29 14.16
N GLY A 95 -3.73 16.80 13.36
CA GLY A 95 -3.39 15.39 13.25
C GLY A 95 -4.49 14.56 12.57
N PRO A 96 -4.13 13.43 11.97
CA PRO A 96 -5.09 12.57 11.27
C PRO A 96 -5.95 11.79 12.26
N SER A 97 -7.27 11.74 12.03
CA SER A 97 -8.22 10.95 12.82
C SER A 97 -8.07 9.45 12.60
N LYS A 98 -7.65 9.05 11.40
CA LYS A 98 -7.38 7.68 10.97
C LYS A 98 -6.00 7.58 10.32
N ARG A 99 -5.44 6.38 10.30
CA ARG A 99 -4.16 6.10 9.63
C ARG A 99 -4.21 4.81 8.85
N LEU A 100 -3.57 4.82 7.70
CA LEU A 100 -3.29 3.60 6.96
C LEU A 100 -2.22 2.79 7.71
N VAL A 101 -2.54 1.54 8.05
CA VAL A 101 -1.64 0.61 8.75
C VAL A 101 -1.42 -0.65 7.93
N GLY A 102 -0.32 -1.36 8.20
CA GLY A 102 -0.12 -2.73 7.74
C GLY A 102 -0.72 -3.70 8.74
N LEU A 103 -1.45 -4.68 8.25
CA LEU A 103 -2.01 -5.77 9.04
C LEU A 103 -1.41 -7.11 8.58
N LYS A 104 -1.01 -7.93 9.54
CA LYS A 104 -0.69 -9.34 9.35
C LYS A 104 -1.83 -10.17 9.95
N LEU A 105 -2.45 -11.02 9.13
CA LEU A 105 -3.55 -11.87 9.55
C LEU A 105 -3.03 -13.22 10.04
N GLN A 106 -3.71 -13.80 11.02
CA GLN A 106 -3.43 -15.17 11.44
C GLN A 106 -4.11 -16.17 10.49
N GLY A 107 -3.40 -17.24 10.15
CA GLY A 107 -3.90 -18.29 9.26
C GLY A 107 -3.85 -17.91 7.77
N ARG A 108 -4.71 -18.55 6.96
CA ARG A 108 -4.69 -18.44 5.49
C ARG A 108 -5.83 -17.58 4.91
N ALA A 109 -6.67 -16.99 5.75
CA ALA A 109 -7.76 -16.16 5.29
C ALA A 109 -7.21 -14.84 4.71
N ILE A 110 -7.65 -14.49 3.50
CA ILE A 110 -7.18 -13.30 2.78
C ILE A 110 -8.22 -12.21 2.94
N ALA A 111 -7.82 -11.08 3.52
CA ALA A 111 -8.63 -9.87 3.53
C ALA A 111 -8.74 -9.28 2.11
N ARG A 112 -9.87 -8.63 1.83
CA ARG A 112 -10.13 -7.95 0.56
C ARG A 112 -10.57 -6.51 0.83
N HIS A 113 -10.56 -5.71 -0.22
CA HIS A 113 -11.08 -4.34 -0.16
C HIS A 113 -12.47 -4.30 0.46
N ASP A 114 -12.76 -3.28 1.25
CA ASP A 114 -14.00 -3.05 1.99
C ASP A 114 -14.32 -4.04 3.12
N TYR A 115 -13.43 -4.97 3.44
CA TYR A 115 -13.66 -5.82 4.61
C TYR A 115 -13.51 -5.01 5.91
N PRO A 116 -14.48 -5.14 6.85
CA PRO A 116 -14.46 -4.43 8.11
C PRO A 116 -13.24 -4.83 8.98
N VAL A 117 -12.60 -3.82 9.57
CA VAL A 117 -11.62 -4.03 10.64
C VAL A 117 -12.33 -3.90 11.98
N LEU A 118 -12.13 -4.86 12.85
CA LEU A 118 -12.82 -4.98 14.13
C LEU A 118 -11.87 -4.72 15.30
N HIS A 119 -12.39 -4.06 16.34
CA HIS A 119 -11.77 -3.99 17.66
C HIS A 119 -12.84 -4.20 18.72
N ASN A 120 -12.63 -5.18 19.63
CA ASN A 120 -13.60 -5.58 20.67
C ASN A 120 -14.99 -5.93 20.10
N GLY A 121 -15.06 -6.48 18.88
CA GLY A 121 -16.32 -6.86 18.20
C GLY A 121 -17.01 -5.73 17.43
N GLU A 122 -16.52 -4.50 17.52
CA GLU A 122 -17.07 -3.35 16.80
C GLU A 122 -16.25 -3.03 15.55
N THR A 123 -16.92 -2.58 14.48
CA THR A 123 -16.23 -2.11 13.27
C THR A 123 -15.59 -0.76 13.54
N VAL A 124 -14.26 -0.71 13.43
CA VAL A 124 -13.47 0.50 13.68
C VAL A 124 -12.75 1.01 12.45
N GLY A 125 -12.72 0.24 11.36
CA GLY A 125 -11.97 0.62 10.17
C GLY A 125 -12.31 -0.25 8.97
N VAL A 126 -11.53 -0.12 7.91
CA VAL A 126 -11.76 -0.82 6.64
C VAL A 126 -10.44 -1.22 5.99
N VAL A 127 -10.41 -2.43 5.44
CA VAL A 127 -9.32 -2.93 4.61
C VAL A 127 -9.36 -2.24 3.25
N THR A 128 -8.22 -1.74 2.80
CA THR A 128 -8.07 -1.11 1.48
C THR A 128 -7.44 -2.05 0.46
N SER A 129 -6.44 -2.82 0.87
CA SER A 129 -5.78 -3.82 0.03
C SER A 129 -5.43 -5.04 0.87
N GLY A 130 -5.46 -6.23 0.26
CA GLY A 130 -5.05 -7.43 0.96
C GLY A 130 -4.82 -8.61 0.03
N SER A 131 -3.81 -9.40 0.34
CA SER A 131 -3.42 -10.59 -0.43
C SER A 131 -2.67 -11.58 0.45
N TRP A 132 -2.49 -12.76 -0.10
CA TRP A 132 -1.47 -13.69 0.36
C TRP A 132 -0.11 -13.22 -0.17
N SER A 133 0.87 -13.07 0.70
CA SER A 133 2.26 -12.78 0.34
C SER A 133 3.00 -14.09 0.07
N PRO A 134 3.41 -14.37 -1.16
CA PRO A 134 4.23 -15.56 -1.46
C PRO A 134 5.61 -15.48 -0.80
N THR A 135 6.19 -14.27 -0.74
CA THR A 135 7.52 -14.04 -0.17
C THR A 135 7.55 -14.32 1.34
N LEU A 136 6.52 -13.90 2.07
CA LEU A 136 6.45 -14.08 3.52
C LEU A 136 5.74 -15.38 3.93
N GLY A 137 4.96 -15.99 3.04
CA GLY A 137 4.11 -17.14 3.37
C GLY A 137 2.93 -16.77 4.30
N GLU A 138 2.44 -15.53 4.24
CA GLU A 138 1.48 -14.97 5.18
C GLU A 138 0.42 -14.11 4.47
N ALA A 139 -0.75 -13.97 5.10
CA ALA A 139 -1.77 -13.03 4.65
C ALA A 139 -1.48 -11.62 5.21
N ILE A 140 -1.36 -10.66 4.31
CA ILE A 140 -1.10 -9.25 4.64
C ILE A 140 -2.19 -8.35 4.08
N ALA A 141 -2.39 -7.20 4.73
CA ALA A 141 -3.36 -6.21 4.27
C ALA A 141 -2.92 -4.78 4.64
N LEU A 142 -3.42 -3.81 3.90
CA LEU A 142 -3.45 -2.40 4.29
C LEU A 142 -4.87 -2.05 4.73
N ALA A 143 -5.00 -1.23 5.75
CA ALA A 143 -6.30 -0.83 6.28
C ALA A 143 -6.23 0.56 6.92
N TYR A 144 -7.34 1.30 6.86
CA TYR A 144 -7.51 2.49 7.70
C TYR A 144 -8.12 2.11 9.04
N VAL A 145 -7.49 2.60 10.10
CA VAL A 145 -7.99 2.47 11.48
C VAL A 145 -7.85 3.81 12.21
N PRO A 146 -8.61 4.07 13.27
CA PRO A 146 -8.43 5.24 14.13
C PRO A 146 -6.99 5.37 14.62
N THR A 147 -6.49 6.59 14.73
CA THR A 147 -5.07 6.85 15.07
C THR A 147 -4.65 6.21 16.40
N ASN A 148 -5.53 6.14 17.38
CA ASN A 148 -5.27 5.48 18.67
C ASN A 148 -5.10 3.95 18.56
N LEU A 149 -5.59 3.32 17.49
CA LEU A 149 -5.44 1.89 17.19
C LEU A 149 -4.34 1.59 16.16
N ALA A 150 -3.61 2.60 15.70
CA ALA A 150 -2.59 2.45 14.65
C ALA A 150 -1.20 2.05 15.17
N LYS A 151 -1.06 1.73 16.45
CA LYS A 151 0.23 1.38 17.07
C LYS A 151 0.67 -0.02 16.65
N ILE A 152 1.95 -0.18 16.30
CA ILE A 152 2.54 -1.49 16.00
C ILE A 152 2.35 -2.43 17.20
N GLY A 153 1.91 -3.66 16.91
CA GLY A 153 1.54 -4.66 17.93
C GLY A 153 0.09 -4.59 18.39
N GLN A 154 -0.70 -3.59 17.93
CA GLN A 154 -2.12 -3.55 18.26
C GLN A 154 -2.85 -4.76 17.65
N GLU A 155 -3.54 -5.50 18.51
CA GLU A 155 -4.40 -6.61 18.11
C GLU A 155 -5.75 -6.08 17.60
N LEU A 156 -6.17 -6.55 16.44
CA LEU A 156 -7.40 -6.22 15.74
C LEU A 156 -8.02 -7.49 15.16
N GLY A 157 -9.19 -7.37 14.60
CA GLY A 157 -9.80 -8.41 13.78
C GLY A 157 -10.09 -7.89 12.38
N VAL A 158 -10.24 -8.79 11.41
CA VAL A 158 -10.81 -8.48 10.10
C VAL A 158 -12.00 -9.42 9.88
N GLU A 159 -13.15 -8.88 9.56
CA GLU A 159 -14.32 -9.70 9.26
C GLU A 159 -14.20 -10.29 7.86
N ILE A 160 -14.09 -11.61 7.78
CA ILE A 160 -13.98 -12.35 6.52
C ILE A 160 -15.10 -13.37 6.47
N ARG A 161 -16.06 -13.18 5.56
CA ARG A 161 -17.21 -14.08 5.39
C ARG A 161 -17.98 -14.32 6.70
N GLY A 162 -18.23 -13.24 7.46
CA GLY A 162 -18.97 -13.28 8.72
C GLY A 162 -18.18 -13.87 9.91
N LYS A 163 -16.86 -14.04 9.78
CA LYS A 163 -15.99 -14.51 10.88
C LYS A 163 -14.86 -13.52 11.11
N ALA A 164 -14.65 -13.16 12.38
CA ALA A 164 -13.51 -12.35 12.77
C ALA A 164 -12.22 -13.20 12.68
N GLN A 165 -11.29 -12.74 11.86
CA GLN A 165 -9.94 -13.28 11.75
C GLN A 165 -8.98 -12.37 12.52
N ALA A 166 -8.19 -12.93 13.44
CA ALA A 166 -7.23 -12.16 14.19
C ALA A 166 -6.17 -11.54 13.26
N ALA A 167 -5.85 -10.29 13.53
CA ALA A 167 -4.86 -9.52 12.80
C ALA A 167 -4.06 -8.64 13.76
N THR A 168 -2.80 -8.39 13.45
CA THR A 168 -1.91 -7.54 14.22
C THR A 168 -1.40 -6.40 13.37
N VAL A 169 -1.36 -5.19 13.91
CA VAL A 169 -0.73 -4.03 13.25
C VAL A 169 0.77 -4.23 13.20
N VAL A 170 1.35 -4.18 12.01
CA VAL A 170 2.78 -4.40 11.79
C VAL A 170 3.46 -3.21 11.10
N ARG A 171 4.79 -3.18 11.16
CA ARG A 171 5.58 -2.19 10.44
C ARG A 171 5.42 -2.35 8.94
N ARG A 172 5.40 -1.24 8.21
CA ARG A 172 5.51 -1.18 6.74
C ARG A 172 6.91 -0.71 6.31
N PRO A 173 7.43 -1.15 5.16
CA PRO A 173 6.90 -2.21 4.30
C PRO A 173 6.89 -3.59 4.99
N PHE A 174 6.09 -4.52 4.48
CA PHE A 174 6.03 -5.90 4.99
C PHE A 174 7.31 -6.66 4.63
N TYR A 175 7.82 -6.41 3.44
CA TYR A 175 9.06 -6.95 2.91
C TYR A 175 9.96 -5.83 2.36
N ARG A 176 11.25 -5.98 2.55
CA ARG A 176 12.30 -5.17 1.89
C ARG A 176 13.32 -6.11 1.30
N HIS A 177 13.75 -5.82 0.10
CA HIS A 177 14.93 -6.50 -0.46
C HIS A 177 16.14 -6.23 0.45
N PRO A 178 16.96 -7.27 0.76
CA PRO A 178 18.17 -7.15 1.57
C PRO A 178 19.20 -6.19 0.99
#